data_d8fd6220866bbe288fe14662146c0e64
#
_entry.id   d8fd6220866bbe288fe14662146c0e64
#
_cell.length_a   1.000
_cell.length_b   1.000
_cell.length_c   1.000
_cell.angle_alpha   90.00
_cell.angle_beta   90.00
_cell.angle_gamma   90.00
#
_symmetry.space_group_name_H-M   'P 1'
#
loop_
_entity.id
_entity.type
_entity.pdbx_description
1 polymer ?
#
loop_
_entity_poly.entity_id
_entity_poly.type
_entity_poly.pdbx_seq_one_letter_code
_entity_poly.pdbx_strand_id
1 'polypeptide(L)'
;MQFVIITNGSYKIKSWWQQLDSILNEKDHIHFSLDGWDQESNNLYRVNCNWYSIMLGIDALRESKAYKTWAAIAFKFNESKIDVMREMAKQYKFDSFQLTLSTKFNKNYGSYPVNDPLQPSDKFIATGRFTRTATQLSGKQWQDNCIDIFTKRFYNTSNTPSIIPLCMIGNKGLYINAEGKFYPCCWTALRYGHNKNIFEYIESSQTLGEVLDDPMWNKLFGDMKTGNAPQECGEKCSAKKWNLDHATSW
;
A
#
# COMPACT_ATOMS: atom_id res chain seq x y z
N MET A 1 16.12 -0.26 -9.38
CA MET A 1 14.73 0.13 -9.03
C MET A 1 14.28 -0.81 -7.93
N GLN A 2 13.41 -0.38 -7.05
CA GLN A 2 12.80 -1.19 -5.99
C GLN A 2 11.29 -1.23 -6.23
N PHE A 3 10.69 -2.40 -6.13
CA PHE A 3 9.24 -2.58 -6.25
C PHE A 3 8.62 -2.89 -4.88
N VAL A 4 7.49 -2.25 -4.61
CA VAL A 4 6.60 -2.64 -3.52
C VAL A 4 5.27 -3.05 -4.15
N ILE A 5 4.96 -4.33 -4.06
CA ILE A 5 3.77 -4.93 -4.66
C ILE A 5 2.76 -5.19 -3.54
N ILE A 6 1.58 -4.58 -3.63
CA ILE A 6 0.47 -4.83 -2.70
C ILE A 6 -0.61 -5.60 -3.45
N THR A 7 -0.96 -6.78 -2.96
CA THR A 7 -1.88 -7.67 -3.63
C THR A 7 -2.83 -8.39 -2.66
N ASN A 8 -4.02 -8.76 -3.14
CA ASN A 8 -4.87 -9.71 -2.44
C ASN A 8 -4.54 -11.18 -2.80
N GLY A 9 -3.66 -11.40 -3.79
CA GLY A 9 -3.20 -12.73 -4.21
C GLY A 9 -4.19 -13.56 -5.03
N SER A 10 -5.44 -13.11 -5.20
CA SER A 10 -6.47 -13.90 -5.86
C SER A 10 -6.30 -13.97 -7.38
N TYR A 11 -6.82 -15.07 -7.98
CA TYR A 11 -7.02 -15.27 -9.41
C TYR A 11 -5.78 -15.36 -10.31
N LYS A 12 -4.58 -15.29 -9.76
CA LYS A 12 -3.36 -15.56 -10.54
C LYS A 12 -2.98 -17.04 -10.44
N ILE A 13 -2.53 -17.60 -11.55
CA ILE A 13 -2.05 -18.99 -11.61
C ILE A 13 -0.60 -19.09 -11.11
N LYS A 14 -0.17 -20.29 -10.73
CA LYS A 14 1.17 -20.53 -10.17
C LYS A 14 2.28 -20.06 -11.10
N SER A 15 2.18 -20.30 -12.40
CA SER A 15 3.20 -19.88 -13.37
C SER A 15 3.35 -18.35 -13.48
N TRP A 16 2.28 -17.59 -13.28
CA TRP A 16 2.36 -16.13 -13.23
C TRP A 16 3.21 -15.65 -12.03
N TRP A 17 3.00 -16.26 -10.86
CA TRP A 17 3.79 -15.95 -9.67
C TRP A 17 5.26 -16.34 -9.82
N GLN A 18 5.54 -17.48 -10.50
CA GLN A 18 6.90 -17.91 -10.80
C GLN A 18 7.61 -16.95 -11.77
N GLN A 19 6.89 -16.44 -12.79
CA GLN A 19 7.42 -15.41 -13.68
C GLN A 19 7.70 -14.11 -12.93
N LEU A 20 6.80 -13.68 -12.05
CA LEU A 20 7.03 -12.53 -11.19
C LEU A 20 8.29 -12.73 -10.34
N ASP A 21 8.41 -13.88 -9.67
CA ASP A 21 9.57 -14.19 -8.82
C ASP A 21 10.90 -14.15 -9.56
N SER A 22 10.89 -14.55 -10.85
CA SER A 22 12.12 -14.56 -11.68
C SER A 22 12.72 -13.16 -11.93
N ILE A 23 11.93 -12.10 -11.76
CA ILE A 23 12.36 -10.70 -11.95
C ILE A 23 12.54 -9.95 -10.63
N LEU A 24 12.07 -10.50 -9.51
CA LEU A 24 12.20 -9.90 -8.19
C LEU A 24 13.58 -10.16 -7.58
N ASN A 25 14.00 -9.25 -6.71
CA ASN A 25 15.27 -9.33 -6.00
C ASN A 25 15.09 -8.97 -4.49
N GLU A 26 16.17 -9.00 -3.72
CA GLU A 26 16.16 -8.78 -2.28
C GLU A 26 15.76 -7.35 -1.84
N LYS A 27 15.70 -6.39 -2.77
CA LYS A 27 15.24 -5.02 -2.49
C LYS A 27 13.73 -4.89 -2.62
N ASP A 28 13.10 -5.83 -3.31
CA ASP A 28 11.66 -5.78 -3.60
C ASP A 28 10.84 -6.30 -2.43
N HIS A 29 9.60 -5.85 -2.35
CA HIS A 29 8.70 -6.18 -1.26
C HIS A 29 7.31 -6.55 -1.78
N ILE A 30 6.77 -7.66 -1.30
CA ILE A 30 5.40 -8.09 -1.61
C ILE A 30 4.57 -8.09 -0.33
N HIS A 31 3.51 -7.29 -0.32
CA HIS A 31 2.49 -7.29 0.72
C HIS A 31 1.28 -8.12 0.26
N PHE A 32 1.05 -9.25 0.90
CA PHE A 32 -0.20 -9.98 0.76
C PHE A 32 -1.21 -9.44 1.76
N SER A 33 -2.28 -8.86 1.25
CA SER A 33 -3.38 -8.32 2.05
C SER A 33 -4.38 -9.44 2.36
N LEU A 34 -4.24 -10.09 3.51
CA LEU A 34 -5.04 -11.25 3.94
C LEU A 34 -5.61 -11.01 5.33
N ASP A 35 -6.94 -10.98 5.45
CA ASP A 35 -7.64 -10.65 6.68
C ASP A 35 -8.26 -11.87 7.38
N GLY A 36 -8.14 -13.05 6.77
CA GLY A 36 -8.58 -14.34 7.28
C GLY A 36 -7.48 -15.39 7.25
N TRP A 37 -7.82 -16.60 7.67
CA TRP A 37 -6.92 -17.77 7.76
C TRP A 37 -7.36 -18.93 6.85
N ASP A 38 -8.50 -18.79 6.17
CA ASP A 38 -9.07 -19.72 5.19
C ASP A 38 -9.99 -19.00 4.21
N GLN A 39 -10.61 -19.75 3.29
CA GLN A 39 -11.54 -19.20 2.28
C GLN A 39 -12.70 -18.47 2.94
N GLU A 40 -13.33 -19.05 3.95
CA GLU A 40 -14.52 -18.52 4.59
C GLU A 40 -14.22 -17.24 5.35
N SER A 41 -13.24 -17.28 6.23
CA SER A 41 -12.85 -16.13 7.05
C SER A 41 -12.30 -14.96 6.23
N ASN A 42 -11.47 -15.24 5.22
CA ASN A 42 -10.93 -14.16 4.38
C ASN A 42 -12.02 -13.51 3.52
N ASN A 43 -13.02 -14.28 3.11
CA ASN A 43 -14.14 -13.79 2.29
C ASN A 43 -15.12 -12.90 3.06
N LEU A 44 -15.09 -12.90 4.40
CA LEU A 44 -15.92 -12.00 5.20
C LEU A 44 -15.65 -10.51 4.91
N TYR A 45 -14.44 -10.18 4.55
CA TYR A 45 -14.07 -8.82 4.16
C TYR A 45 -13.60 -8.72 2.70
N ARG A 46 -12.81 -9.69 2.24
CA ARG A 46 -12.32 -9.74 0.86
C ARG A 46 -13.28 -10.56 -0.01
N VAL A 47 -14.45 -10.00 -0.21
CA VAL A 47 -15.54 -10.65 -0.97
C VAL A 47 -15.04 -11.13 -2.33
N ASN A 48 -15.47 -12.35 -2.72
CA ASN A 48 -15.04 -13.03 -3.94
C ASN A 48 -13.54 -13.36 -4.01
N CYS A 49 -12.82 -13.44 -2.90
CA CYS A 49 -11.46 -13.95 -2.94
C CYS A 49 -11.43 -15.43 -3.33
N ASN A 50 -10.34 -15.88 -3.90
CA ASN A 50 -10.07 -17.29 -4.16
C ASN A 50 -8.87 -17.73 -3.34
N TRP A 51 -9.13 -18.34 -2.18
CA TRP A 51 -8.09 -18.76 -1.24
C TRP A 51 -7.11 -19.77 -1.84
N TYR A 52 -7.62 -20.69 -2.66
CA TYR A 52 -6.76 -21.66 -3.34
C TYR A 52 -5.73 -20.98 -4.24
N SER A 53 -6.15 -20.00 -5.05
CA SER A 53 -5.21 -19.26 -5.92
C SER A 53 -4.25 -18.39 -5.11
N ILE A 54 -4.69 -17.85 -3.98
CA ILE A 54 -3.82 -17.13 -3.03
C ILE A 54 -2.72 -18.06 -2.53
N MET A 55 -3.08 -19.25 -2.08
CA MET A 55 -2.13 -20.24 -1.56
C MET A 55 -1.15 -20.72 -2.64
N LEU A 56 -1.59 -20.88 -3.89
CA LEU A 56 -0.69 -21.17 -5.01
C LEU A 56 0.35 -20.08 -5.22
N GLY A 57 -0.05 -18.81 -5.07
CA GLY A 57 0.87 -17.67 -5.17
C GLY A 57 1.87 -17.64 -4.02
N ILE A 58 1.40 -17.84 -2.81
CA ILE A 58 2.24 -17.89 -1.60
C ILE A 58 3.26 -19.04 -1.70
N ASP A 59 2.81 -20.21 -2.15
CA ASP A 59 3.70 -21.37 -2.34
C ASP A 59 4.73 -21.12 -3.45
N ALA A 60 4.33 -20.52 -4.55
CA ALA A 60 5.24 -20.16 -5.65
C ALA A 60 6.35 -19.20 -5.20
N LEU A 61 6.04 -18.31 -4.26
CA LEU A 61 6.96 -17.32 -3.71
C LEU A 61 7.65 -17.76 -2.41
N ARG A 62 7.49 -19.02 -2.00
CA ARG A 62 7.99 -19.51 -0.70
C ARG A 62 9.47 -19.23 -0.49
N GLU A 63 10.29 -19.43 -1.52
CA GLU A 63 11.74 -19.24 -1.49
C GLU A 63 12.19 -17.95 -2.21
N SER A 64 11.26 -17.03 -2.44
CA SER A 64 11.54 -15.76 -3.11
C SER A 64 12.64 -14.97 -2.40
N LYS A 65 13.45 -14.27 -3.19
CA LYS A 65 14.41 -13.29 -2.67
C LYS A 65 13.74 -12.04 -2.12
N ALA A 66 12.59 -11.67 -2.69
CA ALA A 66 11.83 -10.51 -2.25
C ALA A 66 11.38 -10.65 -0.79
N TYR A 67 11.28 -9.52 -0.10
CA TYR A 67 10.75 -9.48 1.26
C TYR A 67 9.22 -9.65 1.21
N LYS A 68 8.66 -10.50 2.06
CA LYS A 68 7.23 -10.82 2.06
C LYS A 68 6.57 -10.45 3.37
N THR A 69 5.48 -9.70 3.29
CA THR A 69 4.65 -9.35 4.45
C THR A 69 3.24 -9.92 4.30
N TRP A 70 2.77 -10.62 5.31
CA TRP A 70 1.34 -10.86 5.50
C TRP A 70 0.76 -9.62 6.20
N ALA A 71 -0.03 -8.84 5.48
CA ALA A 71 -0.66 -7.63 5.99
C ALA A 71 -2.15 -7.89 6.25
N ALA A 72 -2.58 -7.72 7.50
CA ALA A 72 -3.95 -7.90 7.92
C ALA A 72 -4.51 -6.63 8.55
N ILE A 73 -5.81 -6.44 8.39
CA ILE A 73 -6.59 -5.46 9.15
C ILE A 73 -7.28 -6.20 10.30
N ALA A 74 -7.25 -5.60 11.48
CA ALA A 74 -7.98 -6.12 12.63
C ALA A 74 -9.48 -5.87 12.44
N PHE A 75 -10.26 -6.94 12.49
CA PHE A 75 -11.71 -6.95 12.45
C PHE A 75 -12.27 -7.78 13.60
N LYS A 76 -13.55 -7.60 13.92
CA LYS A 76 -14.26 -8.37 14.94
C LYS A 76 -14.14 -9.89 14.72
N PHE A 77 -14.26 -10.34 13.48
CA PHE A 77 -14.22 -11.77 13.15
C PHE A 77 -12.82 -12.41 13.31
N ASN A 78 -11.75 -11.62 13.17
CA ASN A 78 -10.38 -12.15 13.23
C ASN A 78 -9.62 -11.81 14.53
N GLU A 79 -10.15 -10.95 15.42
CA GLU A 79 -9.45 -10.50 16.63
C GLU A 79 -8.98 -11.65 17.56
N SER A 80 -9.71 -12.76 17.59
CA SER A 80 -9.36 -13.96 18.38
C SER A 80 -8.40 -14.91 17.64
N LYS A 81 -8.15 -14.68 16.35
CA LYS A 81 -7.37 -15.56 15.47
C LYS A 81 -6.05 -14.96 15.00
N ILE A 82 -5.68 -13.79 15.51
CA ILE A 82 -4.46 -13.08 15.10
C ILE A 82 -3.20 -13.95 15.31
N ASP A 83 -3.13 -14.69 16.41
CA ASP A 83 -1.98 -15.58 16.67
C ASP A 83 -1.95 -16.76 15.71
N VAL A 84 -3.11 -17.29 15.32
CA VAL A 84 -3.23 -18.33 14.28
C VAL A 84 -2.71 -17.80 12.95
N MET A 85 -3.16 -16.61 12.53
CA MET A 85 -2.73 -15.99 11.28
C MET A 85 -1.21 -15.71 11.29
N ARG A 86 -0.67 -15.26 12.43
CA ARG A 86 0.78 -15.01 12.57
C ARG A 86 1.58 -16.31 12.45
N GLU A 87 1.12 -17.39 13.07
CA GLU A 87 1.79 -18.69 12.97
C GLU A 87 1.70 -19.26 11.54
N MET A 88 0.57 -19.12 10.86
CA MET A 88 0.44 -19.46 9.45
C MET A 88 1.41 -18.65 8.58
N ALA A 89 1.51 -17.34 8.80
CA ALA A 89 2.47 -16.51 8.08
C ALA A 89 3.90 -17.02 8.23
N LYS A 90 4.27 -17.48 9.43
CA LYS A 90 5.56 -18.08 9.70
C LYS A 90 5.76 -19.41 8.98
N GLN A 91 4.75 -20.30 9.02
CA GLN A 91 4.77 -21.59 8.31
C GLN A 91 4.91 -21.42 6.79
N TYR A 92 4.29 -20.39 6.23
CA TYR A 92 4.39 -20.05 4.81
C TYR A 92 5.62 -19.19 4.46
N LYS A 93 6.55 -19.05 5.41
CA LYS A 93 7.82 -18.30 5.23
C LYS A 93 7.63 -16.85 4.80
N PHE A 94 6.63 -16.19 5.36
CA PHE A 94 6.60 -14.73 5.33
C PHE A 94 7.71 -14.16 6.22
N ASP A 95 8.29 -13.05 5.77
CA ASP A 95 9.36 -12.39 6.51
C ASP A 95 8.82 -11.52 7.64
N SER A 96 7.57 -11.07 7.50
CA SER A 96 6.89 -10.32 8.55
C SER A 96 5.38 -10.48 8.54
N PHE A 97 4.75 -10.17 9.69
CA PHE A 97 3.31 -10.08 9.88
C PHE A 97 2.95 -8.68 10.37
N GLN A 98 2.07 -8.00 9.67
CA GLN A 98 1.58 -6.68 10.02
C GLN A 98 0.10 -6.74 10.34
N LEU A 99 -0.29 -6.19 11.50
CA LEU A 99 -1.69 -6.05 11.90
C LEU A 99 -2.01 -4.57 12.06
N THR A 100 -2.92 -4.08 11.23
CA THR A 100 -3.30 -2.67 11.20
C THR A 100 -4.72 -2.49 11.75
N LEU A 101 -4.94 -1.49 12.59
CA LEU A 101 -6.29 -1.05 12.94
C LEU A 101 -6.78 -0.05 11.88
N SER A 102 -7.93 -0.32 11.28
CA SER A 102 -8.50 0.58 10.28
C SER A 102 -8.93 1.91 10.91
N THR A 103 -8.43 3.01 10.37
CA THR A 103 -8.86 4.36 10.76
C THR A 103 -10.30 4.66 10.35
N LYS A 104 -10.89 3.88 9.45
CA LYS A 104 -12.28 4.03 9.01
C LYS A 104 -13.31 3.78 10.11
N PHE A 105 -12.94 3.05 11.17
CA PHE A 105 -13.76 2.88 12.37
C PHE A 105 -13.64 4.06 13.35
N ASN A 106 -12.79 5.03 13.08
CA ASN A 106 -12.65 6.22 13.92
C ASN A 106 -13.73 7.24 13.53
N LYS A 107 -14.43 7.81 14.54
CA LYS A 107 -15.46 8.84 14.36
C LYS A 107 -15.00 10.04 13.52
N ASN A 108 -13.72 10.33 13.50
CA ASN A 108 -13.14 11.45 12.74
C ASN A 108 -12.96 11.17 11.25
N TYR A 109 -13.07 9.93 10.79
CA TYR A 109 -12.91 9.53 9.39
C TYR A 109 -14.17 8.91 8.78
N GLY A 110 -15.23 8.71 9.54
CA GLY A 110 -16.64 8.60 9.21
C GLY A 110 -17.08 7.74 8.03
N SER A 111 -16.34 6.70 7.61
CA SER A 111 -16.75 5.86 6.48
C SER A 111 -17.61 4.66 6.86
N TYR A 112 -17.59 4.24 8.11
CA TYR A 112 -18.39 3.11 8.59
C TYR A 112 -19.43 3.57 9.61
N PRO A 113 -20.63 2.94 9.64
CA PRO A 113 -21.62 3.20 10.65
C PRO A 113 -21.06 3.00 12.05
N VAL A 114 -21.60 3.74 13.01
CA VAL A 114 -21.36 3.46 14.43
C VAL A 114 -21.93 2.04 14.70
N ASN A 115 -21.12 1.15 15.32
CA ASN A 115 -21.43 -0.26 15.54
C ASN A 115 -21.41 -1.13 14.27
N ASP A 116 -20.54 -0.83 13.31
CA ASP A 116 -20.27 -1.71 12.18
C ASP A 116 -19.90 -3.12 12.69
N PRO A 117 -20.54 -4.20 12.17
CA PRO A 117 -20.25 -5.57 12.61
C PRO A 117 -18.81 -6.01 12.38
N LEU A 118 -18.08 -5.32 11.52
CA LEU A 118 -16.66 -5.56 11.28
C LEU A 118 -15.75 -4.85 12.30
N GLN A 119 -16.26 -3.89 13.06
CA GLN A 119 -15.45 -3.13 14.02
C GLN A 119 -14.90 -4.06 15.11
N PRO A 120 -13.58 -4.06 15.36
CA PRO A 120 -12.98 -4.80 16.48
C PRO A 120 -13.60 -4.39 17.81
N SER A 121 -13.63 -5.30 18.78
CA SER A 121 -14.13 -4.98 20.11
C SER A 121 -13.24 -3.97 20.84
N ASP A 122 -13.85 -3.15 21.70
CA ASP A 122 -13.09 -2.20 22.54
C ASP A 122 -12.05 -2.93 23.41
N LYS A 123 -12.39 -4.13 23.86
CA LYS A 123 -11.46 -5.00 24.60
C LYS A 123 -10.22 -5.34 23.76
N PHE A 124 -10.39 -5.68 22.49
CA PHE A 124 -9.27 -5.93 21.60
C PHE A 124 -8.48 -4.65 21.31
N ILE A 125 -9.16 -3.54 21.02
CA ILE A 125 -8.53 -2.24 20.77
C ILE A 125 -7.67 -1.82 21.97
N ALA A 126 -8.15 -2.02 23.19
CA ALA A 126 -7.43 -1.69 24.42
C ALA A 126 -6.14 -2.51 24.61
N THR A 127 -6.02 -3.68 23.95
CA THR A 127 -4.79 -4.49 24.04
C THR A 127 -3.58 -3.86 23.36
N GLY A 128 -3.79 -2.93 22.43
CA GLY A 128 -2.72 -2.34 21.64
C GLY A 128 -1.98 -3.35 20.74
N ARG A 129 -2.55 -4.53 20.48
CA ARG A 129 -1.89 -5.62 19.72
C ARG A 129 -1.70 -5.34 18.24
N PHE A 130 -2.29 -4.29 17.72
CA PHE A 130 -2.02 -3.81 16.38
C PHE A 130 -0.73 -2.99 16.37
N THR A 131 0.09 -3.20 15.36
CA THR A 131 1.39 -2.55 15.23
C THR A 131 1.43 -1.67 13.99
N ARG A 132 2.00 -0.47 14.12
CA ARG A 132 2.30 0.36 12.95
C ARG A 132 3.42 -0.25 12.10
N THR A 133 4.30 -1.00 12.74
CA THR A 133 5.41 -1.71 12.11
C THR A 133 5.14 -3.21 12.10
N ALA A 134 5.53 -3.88 11.03
CA ALA A 134 5.39 -5.32 10.92
C ALA A 134 6.26 -6.05 11.97
N THR A 135 5.70 -7.12 12.55
CA THR A 135 6.47 -8.03 13.42
C THR A 135 7.36 -8.91 12.54
N GLN A 136 8.65 -8.91 12.77
CA GLN A 136 9.60 -9.77 12.07
C GLN A 136 9.34 -11.25 12.39
N LEU A 137 9.36 -12.09 11.35
CA LEU A 137 9.20 -13.54 11.44
C LEU A 137 10.44 -14.28 10.94
N SER A 138 11.25 -13.63 10.11
CA SER A 138 12.50 -14.17 9.57
C SER A 138 13.70 -13.30 9.94
N GLY A 139 14.90 -13.75 9.59
CA GLY A 139 16.12 -12.94 9.74
C GLY A 139 16.31 -11.90 8.63
N LYS A 140 15.48 -11.90 7.59
CA LYS A 140 15.57 -10.89 6.52
C LYS A 140 15.17 -9.52 7.04
N GLN A 141 15.89 -8.50 6.58
CA GLN A 141 15.54 -7.10 6.80
C GLN A 141 15.25 -6.45 5.46
N TRP A 142 14.19 -5.66 5.42
CA TRP A 142 13.87 -4.85 4.26
C TRP A 142 14.09 -3.38 4.59
N GLN A 143 14.75 -2.67 3.69
CA GLN A 143 14.95 -1.23 3.79
C GLN A 143 14.18 -0.56 2.66
N ASP A 144 13.32 0.39 3.04
CA ASP A 144 12.67 1.27 2.06
C ASP A 144 13.73 2.25 1.52
N ASN A 145 14.29 1.89 0.38
CA ASN A 145 15.19 2.76 -0.38
C ASN A 145 14.39 3.48 -1.47
N CYS A 146 13.35 4.22 -1.08
CA CYS A 146 12.52 4.96 -2.01
C CYS A 146 13.42 5.89 -2.85
N ILE A 147 13.51 5.59 -4.15
CA ILE A 147 14.23 6.47 -5.08
C ILE A 147 13.39 7.72 -5.25
N ASP A 148 14.00 8.86 -4.97
CA ASP A 148 13.43 10.17 -5.25
C ASP A 148 13.29 10.39 -6.76
N ILE A 149 12.18 9.91 -7.31
CA ILE A 149 11.87 10.03 -8.73
C ILE A 149 11.41 11.45 -9.07
N PHE A 150 10.67 12.07 -8.16
CA PHE A 150 10.00 13.33 -8.44
C PHE A 150 10.77 14.56 -7.99
N THR A 151 11.47 14.52 -6.85
CA THR A 151 12.18 15.68 -6.32
C THR A 151 13.27 16.16 -7.27
N LYS A 152 14.07 15.25 -7.81
CA LYS A 152 15.12 15.60 -8.77
C LYS A 152 14.59 16.20 -10.06
N ARG A 153 13.38 15.78 -10.49
CA ARG A 153 12.84 16.17 -11.79
C ARG A 153 11.94 17.41 -11.71
N PHE A 154 11.16 17.56 -10.65
CA PHE A 154 10.08 18.53 -10.58
C PHE A 154 10.22 19.57 -9.46
N TYR A 155 11.08 19.33 -8.47
CA TYR A 155 11.21 20.21 -7.33
C TYR A 155 12.40 21.16 -7.48
N ASN A 156 12.12 22.44 -7.65
CA ASN A 156 13.12 23.51 -7.58
C ASN A 156 12.86 24.35 -6.32
N THR A 157 13.86 24.45 -5.45
CA THR A 157 13.75 24.94 -4.06
C THR A 157 13.53 26.45 -3.89
N SER A 158 13.39 27.20 -4.98
CA SER A 158 13.35 28.67 -4.91
C SER A 158 12.06 29.29 -4.34
N ASN A 159 10.96 28.55 -4.27
CA ASN A 159 9.72 29.00 -3.64
C ASN A 159 9.15 27.91 -2.75
N THR A 160 9.04 28.19 -1.44
CA THR A 160 8.45 27.26 -0.47
C THR A 160 6.93 27.28 -0.64
N PRO A 161 6.31 26.26 -1.22
CA PRO A 161 4.87 26.22 -1.37
C PRO A 161 4.18 26.09 -0.01
N SER A 162 2.93 26.54 0.08
CA SER A 162 2.12 26.39 1.29
C SER A 162 1.81 24.93 1.65
N ILE A 163 1.88 24.04 0.67
CA ILE A 163 1.68 22.58 0.77
C ILE A 163 2.93 21.91 0.18
N ILE A 164 3.56 21.03 0.95
CA ILE A 164 4.73 20.25 0.49
C ILE A 164 4.37 18.75 0.60
N PRO A 165 3.80 18.15 -0.46
CA PRO A 165 3.50 16.72 -0.46
C PRO A 165 4.78 15.87 -0.38
N LEU A 166 4.70 14.72 0.28
CA LEU A 166 5.85 13.82 0.47
C LEU A 166 6.46 13.32 -0.86
N CYS A 167 5.65 13.16 -1.89
CA CYS A 167 6.14 12.81 -3.24
C CYS A 167 7.03 13.91 -3.84
N MET A 168 6.83 15.17 -3.44
CA MET A 168 7.64 16.31 -3.89
C MET A 168 9.00 16.42 -3.20
N ILE A 169 9.15 15.83 -2.02
CA ILE A 169 10.39 15.85 -1.23
C ILE A 169 11.11 14.50 -1.20
N GLY A 170 10.72 13.57 -2.09
CA GLY A 170 11.45 12.33 -2.31
C GLY A 170 11.13 11.17 -1.39
N ASN A 171 10.10 11.28 -0.56
CA ASN A 171 9.73 10.22 0.37
C ASN A 171 8.73 9.20 -0.20
N LYS A 172 8.32 9.35 -1.45
CA LYS A 172 7.39 8.43 -2.12
C LYS A 172 7.81 8.16 -3.57
N GLY A 173 7.68 6.92 -3.96
CA GLY A 173 7.86 6.49 -5.34
C GLY A 173 6.61 6.70 -6.19
N LEU A 174 6.70 6.29 -7.42
CA LEU A 174 5.58 6.23 -8.35
C LEU A 174 4.60 5.14 -7.92
N TYR A 175 3.30 5.45 -7.95
CA TYR A 175 2.24 4.48 -7.69
C TYR A 175 1.62 4.00 -9.00
N ILE A 176 1.47 2.69 -9.15
CA ILE A 176 0.79 2.06 -10.27
C ILE A 176 -0.41 1.30 -9.72
N ASN A 177 -1.62 1.58 -10.21
CA ASN A 177 -2.82 0.89 -9.77
C ASN A 177 -2.98 -0.48 -10.49
N ALA A 178 -4.02 -1.23 -10.11
CA ALA A 178 -4.29 -2.55 -10.69
C ALA A 178 -4.65 -2.52 -12.19
N GLU A 179 -5.01 -1.36 -12.73
CA GLU A 179 -5.33 -1.13 -14.14
C GLU A 179 -4.09 -0.70 -14.96
N GLY A 180 -2.91 -0.63 -14.33
CA GLY A 180 -1.68 -0.18 -14.97
C GLY A 180 -1.55 1.34 -15.10
N LYS A 181 -2.38 2.13 -14.41
CA LYS A 181 -2.33 3.59 -14.46
C LYS A 181 -1.34 4.12 -13.42
N PHE A 182 -0.64 5.19 -13.80
CA PHE A 182 0.40 5.80 -13.00
C PHE A 182 -0.09 7.05 -12.25
N TYR A 183 0.32 7.17 -10.99
CA TYR A 183 -0.04 8.28 -10.11
C TYR A 183 1.14 8.66 -9.21
N PRO A 184 1.19 9.88 -8.69
CA PRO A 184 2.22 10.27 -7.73
C PRO A 184 2.08 9.53 -6.39
N CYS A 185 0.86 9.07 -6.05
CA CYS A 185 0.60 8.26 -4.86
C CYS A 185 -0.79 7.60 -4.93
N CYS A 186 -1.04 6.63 -4.04
CA CYS A 186 -2.33 5.93 -4.00
C CYS A 186 -3.50 6.83 -3.59
N TRP A 187 -3.28 7.90 -2.83
CA TRP A 187 -4.35 8.84 -2.46
C TRP A 187 -4.88 9.60 -3.68
N THR A 188 -4.00 10.06 -4.56
CA THR A 188 -4.41 10.67 -5.82
C THR A 188 -5.09 9.65 -6.72
N ALA A 189 -4.67 8.40 -6.73
CA ALA A 189 -5.33 7.33 -7.48
C ALA A 189 -6.78 7.09 -7.02
N LEU A 190 -7.02 7.08 -5.70
CA LEU A 190 -8.36 6.87 -5.16
C LEU A 190 -9.35 7.98 -5.54
N ARG A 191 -8.90 9.23 -5.55
CA ARG A 191 -9.77 10.37 -5.86
C ARG A 191 -9.95 10.60 -7.34
N TYR A 192 -8.89 10.53 -8.10
CA TYR A 192 -8.87 10.91 -9.51
C TYR A 192 -8.97 9.72 -10.46
N GLY A 193 -8.87 8.51 -9.99
CA GLY A 193 -8.98 7.30 -10.80
C GLY A 193 -10.29 7.19 -11.58
N HIS A 194 -11.34 7.87 -11.12
CA HIS A 194 -12.65 7.93 -11.79
C HIS A 194 -12.89 9.23 -12.56
N ASN A 195 -12.03 10.23 -12.43
CA ASN A 195 -12.19 11.52 -13.07
C ASN A 195 -11.26 11.64 -14.28
N LYS A 196 -11.80 11.37 -15.47
CA LYS A 196 -11.09 11.39 -16.76
C LYS A 196 -10.44 12.74 -17.11
N ASN A 197 -10.83 13.83 -16.44
CA ASN A 197 -10.40 15.17 -16.80
C ASN A 197 -9.08 15.61 -16.16
N ILE A 198 -8.54 14.84 -15.19
CA ILE A 198 -7.35 15.25 -14.42
C ILE A 198 -6.13 14.42 -14.76
N PHE A 199 -6.33 13.11 -15.05
CA PHE A 199 -5.26 12.23 -15.47
C PHE A 199 -5.71 11.50 -16.75
N GLU A 200 -5.19 11.95 -17.89
CA GLU A 200 -5.28 11.13 -19.09
C GLU A 200 -4.53 9.81 -18.84
N TYR A 201 -5.11 8.73 -19.35
CA TYR A 201 -4.58 7.39 -19.15
C TYR A 201 -3.20 7.30 -19.80
N ILE A 202 -2.20 7.04 -19.00
CA ILE A 202 -0.90 6.62 -19.51
C ILE A 202 -1.06 5.14 -19.88
N GLU A 203 -0.94 4.82 -21.15
CA GLU A 203 -1.14 3.46 -21.65
C GLU A 203 -0.08 2.50 -21.09
N SER A 204 -0.49 1.26 -20.82
CA SER A 204 0.38 0.22 -20.27
C SER A 204 1.55 -0.20 -21.18
N SER A 205 1.55 0.26 -22.43
CA SER A 205 2.62 0.04 -23.41
C SER A 205 3.77 1.05 -23.33
N GLN A 206 3.61 2.13 -22.54
CA GLN A 206 4.63 3.15 -22.41
C GLN A 206 5.77 2.69 -21.49
N THR A 207 6.98 3.09 -21.81
CA THR A 207 8.12 2.95 -20.91
C THR A 207 7.97 3.91 -19.71
N LEU A 208 8.60 3.60 -18.59
CA LEU A 208 8.61 4.49 -17.44
C LEU A 208 9.19 5.88 -17.79
N GLY A 209 10.14 5.94 -18.72
CA GLY A 209 10.69 7.20 -19.23
C GLY A 209 9.61 8.05 -19.89
N GLU A 210 8.88 7.50 -20.84
CA GLU A 210 7.77 8.16 -21.54
C GLU A 210 6.68 8.61 -20.58
N VAL A 211 6.33 7.77 -19.60
CA VAL A 211 5.38 8.14 -18.54
C VAL A 211 5.82 9.37 -17.78
N LEU A 212 7.09 9.42 -17.38
CA LEU A 212 7.64 10.56 -16.61
C LEU A 212 7.87 11.81 -17.46
N ASP A 213 7.91 11.68 -18.80
CA ASP A 213 8.03 12.81 -19.73
C ASP A 213 6.68 13.44 -20.08
N ASP A 214 5.56 12.82 -19.67
CA ASP A 214 4.23 13.35 -19.95
C ASP A 214 4.04 14.76 -19.37
N PRO A 215 3.56 15.73 -20.17
CA PRO A 215 3.33 17.12 -19.74
C PRO A 215 2.39 17.24 -18.53
N MET A 216 1.54 16.26 -18.29
CA MET A 216 0.63 16.19 -17.14
C MET A 216 1.38 16.27 -15.80
N TRP A 217 2.55 15.65 -15.69
CA TRP A 217 3.35 15.72 -14.47
C TRP A 217 3.83 17.15 -14.20
N ASN A 218 4.27 17.85 -15.24
CA ASN A 218 4.69 19.24 -15.13
C ASN A 218 3.55 20.13 -14.66
N LYS A 219 2.34 19.91 -15.18
CA LYS A 219 1.13 20.64 -14.76
C LYS A 219 0.81 20.32 -13.30
N LEU A 220 0.70 19.04 -12.93
CA LEU A 220 0.36 18.60 -11.57
C LEU A 220 1.33 19.18 -10.53
N PHE A 221 2.63 19.05 -10.76
CA PHE A 221 3.64 19.57 -9.83
C PHE A 221 3.75 21.10 -9.88
N GLY A 222 3.43 21.72 -11.01
CA GLY A 222 3.26 23.18 -11.14
C GLY A 222 2.12 23.67 -10.25
N ASP A 223 0.95 23.04 -10.35
CA ASP A 223 -0.22 23.35 -9.53
C ASP A 223 0.08 23.16 -8.03
N MET A 224 0.79 22.09 -7.65
CA MET A 224 1.24 21.88 -6.27
C MET A 224 2.14 23.02 -5.76
N LYS A 225 3.04 23.54 -6.59
CA LYS A 225 3.93 24.67 -6.23
C LYS A 225 3.19 25.99 -6.03
N THR A 226 2.11 26.21 -6.79
CA THR A 226 1.32 27.45 -6.72
C THR A 226 0.21 27.42 -5.68
N GLY A 227 0.09 26.32 -4.92
CA GLY A 227 -0.93 26.17 -3.87
C GLY A 227 -2.23 25.54 -4.35
N ASN A 228 -2.33 25.18 -5.64
CA ASN A 228 -3.48 24.49 -6.24
C ASN A 228 -3.33 22.96 -6.18
N ALA A 229 -2.63 22.47 -5.16
CA ALA A 229 -2.46 21.03 -4.96
C ALA A 229 -3.81 20.35 -4.71
N PRO A 230 -3.97 19.07 -5.12
CA PRO A 230 -5.12 18.28 -4.73
C PRO A 230 -5.33 18.31 -3.21
N GLN A 231 -6.59 18.36 -2.79
CA GLN A 231 -6.96 18.47 -1.37
C GLN A 231 -6.28 17.39 -0.51
N GLU A 232 -6.15 16.17 -1.04
CA GLU A 232 -5.48 15.05 -0.36
C GLU A 232 -4.02 15.34 -0.04
N CYS A 233 -3.35 16.08 -0.89
CA CYS A 233 -1.95 16.48 -0.64
C CYS A 233 -1.84 17.34 0.62
N GLY A 234 -2.81 18.25 0.83
CA GLY A 234 -2.88 19.09 2.02
C GLY A 234 -3.29 18.31 3.28
N GLU A 235 -4.26 17.40 3.13
CA GLU A 235 -4.83 16.65 4.26
C GLU A 235 -3.92 15.51 4.72
N LYS A 236 -3.27 14.82 3.79
CA LYS A 236 -2.54 13.56 4.05
C LYS A 236 -1.03 13.71 4.09
N CYS A 237 -0.47 14.69 3.37
CA CYS A 237 0.96 14.72 3.10
C CYS A 237 1.64 16.07 3.34
N SER A 238 0.92 17.13 3.76
CA SER A 238 1.56 18.43 3.95
C SER A 238 2.56 18.41 5.12
N ALA A 239 3.82 18.68 4.85
CA ALA A 239 4.88 18.74 5.84
C ALA A 239 4.64 19.79 6.96
N LYS A 240 3.79 20.80 6.71
CA LYS A 240 3.42 21.81 7.71
C LYS A 240 2.37 21.35 8.72
N LYS A 241 1.63 20.25 8.42
CA LYS A 241 0.54 19.72 9.25
C LYS A 241 0.86 18.35 9.85
N TRP A 242 2.00 17.74 9.50
CA TRP A 242 2.30 16.37 9.85
C TRP A 242 3.27 16.28 11.04
N ASN A 243 2.80 15.70 12.13
CA ASN A 243 3.67 14.97 13.02
C ASN A 243 4.20 13.75 12.27
N LEU A 244 5.51 13.62 12.18
CA LEU A 244 6.24 12.53 11.53
C LEU A 244 5.74 11.11 11.93
N ASP A 245 5.02 11.00 13.05
CA ASP A 245 4.42 9.75 13.55
C ASP A 245 3.32 9.16 12.65
N HIS A 246 2.77 9.91 11.71
CA HIS A 246 1.75 9.44 10.77
C HIS A 246 2.29 9.07 9.38
N ALA A 247 3.53 9.40 9.08
CA ALA A 247 4.14 9.18 7.76
C ALA A 247 4.41 7.71 7.42
N THR A 248 4.37 6.82 8.41
CA THR A 248 4.73 5.38 8.28
C THR A 248 3.52 4.45 8.22
N SER A 249 2.29 4.95 8.21
CA SER A 249 1.09 4.13 8.14
C SER A 249 0.64 3.91 6.69
N TRP A 250 1.33 3.03 5.99
CA TRP A 250 0.85 2.29 4.82
C TRP A 250 0.74 0.84 5.14
#